data_731b8906dcea166217be92f8a01b2347
#
_entry.id   731b8906dcea166217be92f8a01b2347
#
_cell.length_a   1.000
_cell.length_b   1.000
_cell.length_c   1.000
_cell.angle_alpha   90.00
_cell.angle_beta   90.00
_cell.angle_gamma   90.00
#
_symmetry.space_group_name_H-M   'P 1'
#
loop_
_entity.id
_entity.type
_entity.pdbx_description
1 polymer ?
#
loop_
_entity_poly.entity_id
_entity_poly.type
_entity_poly.pdbx_seq_one_letter_code
_entity_poly.pdbx_strand_id
1 'polypeptide(L)'
;GKYHFVGVSPLGFSGCNYWYLDESKKVTKGEYVWVTMGRHNREQIVLVDSVRQYSEDNAPYDPKTVKRVLRKATDEEVQRKK
;
A
#
# COMPACT_ATOMS: atom_id res chain seq x y z
N GLY A 1 4.11 0.75 -19.96
CA GLY A 1 3.14 1.10 -18.93
C GLY A 1 3.76 1.67 -17.68
N LYS A 2 2.97 2.36 -16.92
CA LYS A 2 3.40 2.93 -15.65
C LYS A 2 2.94 2.03 -14.50
N TYR A 3 3.74 2.03 -13.45
CA TYR A 3 3.42 1.30 -12.23
C TYR A 3 2.90 2.27 -11.18
N HIS A 4 1.85 1.86 -10.48
CA HIS A 4 1.30 2.63 -9.37
C HIS A 4 1.90 2.13 -8.06
N PHE A 5 2.62 3.00 -7.37
CA PHE A 5 3.15 2.71 -6.05
C PHE A 5 2.37 3.51 -5.01
N VAL A 6 2.04 2.88 -3.91
CA VAL A 6 1.36 3.55 -2.80
C VAL A 6 2.29 3.59 -1.60
N GLY A 7 2.40 4.78 -1.00
CA GLY A 7 3.11 4.96 0.25
C GLY A 7 2.10 4.82 1.37
N VAL A 8 2.36 3.94 2.31
CA VAL A 8 1.40 3.59 3.35
C VAL A 8 1.98 3.74 4.74
N SER A 9 1.09 3.95 5.72
CA SER A 9 1.43 3.98 7.14
C SER A 9 0.53 3.00 7.89
N PRO A 10 1.07 2.22 8.83
CA PRO A 10 0.24 1.37 9.69
C PRO A 10 -0.77 2.22 10.47
N LEU A 11 -1.92 1.62 10.81
CA LEU A 11 -2.93 2.30 11.63
C LEU A 11 -2.33 2.71 12.96
N GLY A 12 -2.57 3.95 13.36
CA GLY A 12 -2.05 4.51 14.60
C GLY A 12 -0.65 5.08 14.49
N PHE A 13 0.00 4.94 13.35
CA PHE A 13 1.34 5.47 13.11
C PHE A 13 1.34 6.33 11.86
N SER A 14 1.82 7.54 11.96
CA SER A 14 1.94 8.44 10.83
C SER A 14 3.42 8.64 10.50
N GLY A 15 3.68 8.94 9.23
CA GLY A 15 5.04 9.22 8.77
C GLY A 15 5.90 8.01 8.47
N CYS A 16 5.37 6.80 8.58
CA CYS A 16 6.07 5.59 8.18
C CYS A 16 5.80 5.35 6.71
N ASN A 17 6.85 5.42 5.91
CA ASN A 17 6.71 5.31 4.46
C ASN A 17 7.10 3.92 3.99
N TYR A 18 6.14 3.04 3.88
CA TYR A 18 6.32 1.74 3.25
C TYR A 18 5.68 1.82 1.86
N TRP A 19 6.37 1.29 0.87
CA TRP A 19 5.91 1.35 -0.51
C TRP A 19 5.45 -0.01 -0.99
N TYR A 20 4.28 -0.02 -1.62
CA TYR A 20 3.67 -1.23 -2.18
C TYR A 20 3.22 -0.95 -3.61
N LEU A 21 3.19 -1.99 -4.42
CA LEU A 21 2.69 -1.89 -5.79
C LEU A 21 1.18 -2.10 -5.79
N ASP A 22 0.45 -1.15 -6.38
CA ASP A 22 -0.98 -1.29 -6.61
C ASP A 22 -1.23 -1.74 -8.05
N GLU A 23 -1.42 -3.03 -8.23
CA GLU A 23 -1.66 -3.59 -9.55
C GLU A 23 -3.02 -3.19 -10.13
N SER A 24 -4.01 -2.92 -9.27
CA SER A 24 -5.34 -2.51 -9.72
C SER A 24 -5.36 -1.12 -10.32
N LYS A 25 -4.40 -0.27 -9.90
CA LYS A 25 -4.31 1.14 -10.29
C LYS A 25 -5.55 1.95 -9.88
N LYS A 26 -6.29 1.47 -8.88
CA LYS A 26 -7.53 2.09 -8.40
C LYS A 26 -7.44 2.67 -7.00
N VAL A 27 -6.36 2.39 -6.28
CA VAL A 27 -6.19 2.90 -4.92
C VAL A 27 -5.83 4.38 -4.97
N THR A 28 -6.47 5.18 -4.11
CA THR A 28 -6.21 6.61 -4.02
C THR A 28 -5.79 7.01 -2.60
N LYS A 29 -5.18 8.18 -2.50
CA LYS A 29 -4.76 8.74 -1.21
C LYS A 29 -5.95 8.86 -0.26
N GLY A 30 -5.75 8.46 0.99
CA GLY A 30 -6.78 8.49 2.01
C GLY A 30 -7.56 7.21 2.17
N GLU A 31 -7.37 6.25 1.26
CA GLU A 31 -8.02 4.96 1.37
C GLU A 31 -7.22 4.02 2.28
N TYR A 32 -7.89 2.99 2.78
CA TYR A 32 -7.26 1.95 3.57
C TYR A 32 -7.18 0.68 2.74
N VAL A 33 -6.06 0.00 2.84
CA VAL A 33 -5.81 -1.23 2.08
C VAL A 33 -5.20 -2.30 2.98
N TRP A 34 -5.33 -3.55 2.56
CA TRP A 34 -4.67 -4.67 3.19
C TRP A 34 -3.33 -4.93 2.50
N VAL A 35 -2.29 -5.09 3.31
CA VAL A 35 -0.95 -5.43 2.83
C VAL A 35 -0.34 -6.44 3.79
N THR A 36 0.74 -7.07 3.35
CA THR A 36 1.53 -7.93 4.24
C THR A 36 2.74 -7.16 4.74
N MET A 37 3.05 -7.29 6.02
CA MET A 37 4.18 -6.60 6.65
C MET A 37 4.99 -7.54 7.52
N GLY A 38 6.26 -7.20 7.67
CA GLY A 38 7.16 -7.88 8.58
C GLY A 38 7.69 -9.21 8.06
N ARG A 39 8.48 -9.87 8.90
CA ARG A 39 9.12 -11.14 8.53
C ARG A 39 8.14 -12.25 8.21
N HIS A 40 6.99 -12.23 8.87
CA HIS A 40 6.02 -13.30 8.75
C HIS A 40 4.90 -12.96 7.78
N ASN A 41 5.04 -11.88 7.02
CA ASN A 41 4.05 -11.44 6.05
C ASN A 41 2.65 -11.38 6.64
N ARG A 42 2.53 -10.76 7.82
CA ARG A 42 1.23 -10.59 8.47
C ARG A 42 0.38 -9.59 7.71
N GLU A 43 -0.88 -9.93 7.49
CA GLU A 43 -1.81 -9.04 6.84
C GLU A 43 -2.22 -7.93 7.80
N GLN A 44 -2.13 -6.69 7.33
CA GLN A 44 -2.47 -5.51 8.12
C GLN A 44 -3.21 -4.51 7.26
N ILE A 45 -4.08 -3.72 7.91
CA ILE A 45 -4.73 -2.59 7.28
C ILE A 45 -3.83 -1.38 7.45
N VAL A 46 -3.58 -0.66 6.37
CA VAL A 46 -2.73 0.52 6.39
C VAL A 46 -3.43 1.67 5.67
N LEU A 47 -3.06 2.89 6.05
CA LEU A 47 -3.56 4.09 5.39
C LEU A 47 -2.68 4.43 4.21
N VAL A 48 -3.28 4.71 3.06
CA VAL A 48 -2.56 5.18 1.89
C VAL A 48 -2.29 6.69 2.04
N ASP A 49 -1.03 7.03 2.26
CA ASP A 49 -0.60 8.42 2.43
C ASP A 49 -0.31 9.11 1.11
N SER A 50 0.15 8.35 0.13
CA SER A 50 0.48 8.92 -1.17
C SER A 50 0.34 7.87 -2.26
N VAL A 51 0.11 8.36 -3.48
CA VAL A 51 0.05 7.50 -4.66
C VAL A 51 0.95 8.14 -5.71
N ARG A 52 1.84 7.37 -6.28
CA ARG A 52 2.77 7.85 -7.30
C ARG A 52 2.84 6.86 -8.44
N GLN A 53 3.05 7.39 -9.63
CA GLN A 53 3.22 6.59 -10.83
C GLN A 53 4.68 6.69 -11.30
N TYR A 54 5.25 5.56 -11.66
CA TYR A 54 6.62 5.50 -12.15
C TYR A 54 6.67 4.61 -13.37
N SER A 55 7.55 4.95 -14.29
CA SER A 55 7.92 4.02 -15.36
C SER A 55 8.86 2.97 -14.79
N GLU A 56 9.05 1.88 -15.52
CA GLU A 56 9.93 0.80 -15.07
C GLU A 56 11.34 1.33 -14.75
N ASP A 57 11.83 2.28 -15.53
CA ASP A 57 13.17 2.83 -15.36
C ASP A 57 13.31 3.73 -14.14
N ASN A 58 12.22 4.32 -13.68
CA ASN A 58 12.22 5.30 -12.58
C ASN A 58 11.61 4.79 -11.29
N ALA A 59 11.14 3.55 -11.28
CA ALA A 59 10.50 2.98 -10.09
C ALA A 59 11.50 2.90 -8.94
N PRO A 60 11.11 3.30 -7.70
CA PRO A 60 12.01 3.24 -6.54
C PRO A 60 12.33 1.82 -6.12
N TYR A 61 11.49 0.87 -6.50
CA TYR A 61 11.68 -0.54 -6.20
C TYR A 61 11.37 -1.34 -7.46
N ASP A 62 11.95 -2.53 -7.56
CA ASP A 62 11.68 -3.42 -8.68
C ASP A 62 10.20 -3.85 -8.63
N PRO A 63 9.39 -3.49 -9.64
CA PRO A 63 7.97 -3.86 -9.64
C PRO A 63 7.72 -5.36 -9.62
N LYS A 64 8.70 -6.16 -9.98
CA LYS A 64 8.57 -7.61 -9.99
C LYS A 64 8.73 -8.25 -8.62
N THR A 65 9.46 -7.58 -7.73
CA THR A 65 9.79 -8.13 -6.41
C THR A 65 9.17 -7.37 -5.25
N VAL A 66 8.75 -6.11 -5.45
CA VAL A 66 8.12 -5.33 -4.39
C VAL A 66 6.79 -5.98 -3.98
N LYS A 67 6.48 -5.90 -2.68
CA LYS A 67 5.21 -6.42 -2.19
C LYS A 67 4.05 -5.63 -2.78
N ARG A 68 2.92 -6.30 -2.93
CA ARG A 68 1.73 -5.74 -3.57
C ARG A 68 0.62 -5.50 -2.55
N VAL A 69 -0.21 -4.52 -2.85
CA VAL A 69 -1.47 -4.32 -2.12
C VAL A 69 -2.35 -5.53 -2.38
N LEU A 70 -2.90 -6.11 -1.31
CA LEU A 70 -3.76 -7.29 -1.43
C LEU A 70 -5.16 -6.90 -1.92
N ARG A 71 -5.79 -5.95 -1.22
CA ARG A 71 -7.12 -5.47 -1.56
C ARG A 71 -7.44 -4.23 -0.75
N LYS A 72 -8.49 -3.52 -1.14
CA LYS A 72 -8.99 -2.39 -0.35
C LYS A 72 -9.68 -2.91 0.91
N ALA A 73 -9.51 -2.20 2.02
CA ALA A 73 -10.22 -2.50 3.26
C ALA A 73 -11.58 -1.82 3.23
N THR A 74 -12.57 -2.49 3.80
CA THR A 74 -13.90 -1.89 3.96
C THR A 74 -13.92 -0.99 5.19
N ASP A 75 -14.90 -0.08 5.26
CA ASP A 75 -15.06 0.79 6.42
C ASP A 75 -15.25 -0.03 7.70
N GLU A 76 -16.00 -1.11 7.60
CA GLU A 76 -16.23 -2.00 8.73
C GLU A 76 -14.92 -2.64 9.22
N GLU A 77 -14.09 -3.09 8.29
CA GLU A 77 -12.80 -3.67 8.64
C GLU A 77 -11.89 -2.65 9.33
N VAL A 78 -11.87 -1.43 8.83
CA VAL A 78 -11.09 -0.34 9.44
C VAL A 78 -11.57 -0.06 10.86
N GLN A 79 -12.88 0.00 11.08
CA GLN A 79 -13.46 0.24 12.40
C GLN A 79 -13.07 -0.84 13.41
N ARG A 80 -13.04 -2.08 12.97
CA ARG A 80 -12.68 -3.20 13.86
C ARG A 80 -11.22 -3.17 14.29
N LYS A 81 -10.33 -2.59 13.48
CA LYS A 81 -8.90 -2.56 13.75
C LYS A 81 -8.44 -1.36 14.58
N LYS A 82 -9.27 -0.35 14.68
CA LYS A 82 -8.95 0.85 15.48
C LYS A 82 -9.02 0.60 16.98
#